data_2a823790e674d1a169b8cb553fddc944
#
_entry.id   2a823790e674d1a169b8cb553fddc944
#
_cell.length_a   1.000
_cell.length_b   1.000
_cell.length_c   1.000
_cell.angle_alpha   90.00
_cell.angle_beta   90.00
_cell.angle_gamma   90.00
#
_symmetry.space_group_name_H-M   'P 1'
#
loop_
_entity.id
_entity.type
_entity.pdbx_description
1 polymer ?
#
loop_
_entity_poly.entity_id
_entity_poly.type
_entity_poly.pdbx_seq_one_letter_code
_entity_poly.pdbx_strand_id
1 'polypeptide(L)'
;MDDTPTLPNDPEECHRLLLSAYHQAQQLEQQVATSQQQAAQAQQEVEALNRVLDETADSYAKLQQEHATKLEELAWYKRWVHGRRRERVVEGAGQRHLFDLTPHSDDATPALPEARGEVAGHTRRRRRELDLSRLPHHRHELDLSPQENVCSCCGRAKDRIGEDITRILEHVPAKLEVHEHIHPKYACRYCKDGVSSPPPPKRPIARGIAGPGLISQIVVSKFGDHLPLYRQEDIFVRHGLHIARSTLCDWVSAAAELLQPLYDLQRQLVVQSPMMWTDDTPVKVLVGGEEGSRQGRFWTYVGNDQHPYSVYDFTMSRSRDGPQQFLQTFRGYLHADAYAGYDAIYVGSDSQIIEVACWAHARRKFFDARSNYPREAHQILEWIGQLYDIEDRARPLPVDARRDLRCLEADSVLDKIEAYLAMPHSKILPKSAMAKAMNYARNQWEALRCYTKDGRLTIDNNVSERTLRHQAIGRKNWLFLGSQNAGPRAAVLYTVLAGAKRHRIEPWAYVRELLMRLHAHDAQLEEMLPERWDAKHPEAVLVHRLEESRTKAAAKRDRRRRRRALSKKRPR
;
A
#
# COMPACT_ATOMS: atom_id res chain seq x y z
N MET A 1 -29.46 74.22 61.14
CA MET A 1 -29.10 74.70 62.50
C MET A 1 -27.57 74.81 62.44
N ASP A 2 -27.08 76.06 62.36
CA ASP A 2 -25.67 76.39 62.38
C ASP A 2 -25.12 76.18 63.81
N ASP A 3 -24.44 75.07 64.04
CA ASP A 3 -23.61 74.85 65.22
C ASP A 3 -22.17 75.36 64.93
N THR A 4 -22.01 76.65 64.80
CA THR A 4 -20.71 77.25 64.88
C THR A 4 -20.29 77.33 66.35
N PRO A 5 -19.20 76.69 66.79
CA PRO A 5 -18.74 76.74 68.14
C PRO A 5 -18.29 78.21 68.46
N THR A 6 -18.98 78.82 69.44
CA THR A 6 -18.59 80.10 69.95
C THR A 6 -17.23 80.04 70.67
N LEU A 7 -16.22 80.78 70.18
CA LEU A 7 -14.91 80.87 70.82
C LEU A 7 -15.03 81.43 72.25
N PRO A 8 -14.33 80.87 73.24
CA PRO A 8 -14.32 81.45 74.62
C PRO A 8 -13.68 82.82 74.61
N ASN A 9 -14.21 83.70 75.47
CA ASN A 9 -13.70 85.12 75.61
C ASN A 9 -12.38 85.21 76.41
N ASP A 10 -11.86 84.12 76.92
CA ASP A 10 -10.61 84.02 77.64
C ASP A 10 -9.41 83.69 76.67
N PRO A 11 -8.39 84.52 76.51
CA PRO A 11 -7.27 84.28 75.60
C PRO A 11 -6.45 83.01 75.92
N GLU A 12 -6.39 82.63 77.24
CA GLU A 12 -5.66 81.39 77.64
C GLU A 12 -6.44 80.13 77.30
N GLU A 13 -7.72 80.19 77.34
CA GLU A 13 -8.58 79.09 76.97
C GLU A 13 -8.68 78.87 75.48
N CYS A 14 -8.70 79.98 74.72
CA CYS A 14 -8.53 79.94 73.23
C CYS A 14 -7.21 79.32 72.81
N HIS A 15 -6.12 79.68 73.48
CA HIS A 15 -4.78 79.13 73.16
C HIS A 15 -4.71 77.65 73.49
N ARG A 16 -5.30 77.17 74.60
CA ARG A 16 -5.34 75.73 74.90
C ARG A 16 -6.18 74.94 73.91
N LEU A 17 -7.29 75.45 73.42
CA LEU A 17 -8.10 74.84 72.39
C LEU A 17 -7.41 74.75 71.04
N LEU A 18 -6.73 75.82 70.67
CA LEU A 18 -5.87 75.87 69.42
C LEU A 18 -4.74 74.86 69.48
N LEU A 19 -4.04 74.73 70.60
CA LEU A 19 -2.97 73.75 70.78
C LEU A 19 -3.55 72.30 70.77
N SER A 20 -4.73 72.07 71.45
CA SER A 20 -5.40 70.79 71.39
C SER A 20 -5.84 70.43 69.98
N ALA A 21 -6.43 71.35 69.21
CA ALA A 21 -6.87 71.16 67.85
C ALA A 21 -5.67 70.93 66.93
N TYR A 22 -4.55 71.64 67.15
CA TYR A 22 -3.33 71.40 66.42
C TYR A 22 -2.72 70.03 66.67
N HIS A 23 -2.70 69.57 67.90
CA HIS A 23 -2.24 68.19 68.21
C HIS A 23 -3.18 67.11 67.65
N GLN A 24 -4.50 67.35 67.68
CA GLN A 24 -5.47 66.45 67.05
C GLN A 24 -5.26 66.42 65.51
N ALA A 25 -5.04 67.55 64.86
CA ALA A 25 -4.77 67.60 63.44
C ALA A 25 -3.50 66.84 63.07
N GLN A 26 -2.41 67.04 63.85
CA GLN A 26 -1.17 66.25 63.64
C GLN A 26 -1.37 64.73 63.82
N GLN A 27 -2.16 64.33 64.83
CA GLN A 27 -2.48 62.92 65.04
C GLN A 27 -3.29 62.34 63.86
N LEU A 28 -4.27 63.10 63.36
CA LEU A 28 -5.08 62.72 62.20
C LEU A 28 -4.22 62.63 60.92
N GLU A 29 -3.31 63.60 60.70
CA GLU A 29 -2.39 63.56 59.58
C GLU A 29 -1.48 62.34 59.62
N GLN A 30 -0.97 61.97 60.82
CA GLN A 30 -0.18 60.72 60.97
C GLN A 30 -1.00 59.49 60.72
N GLN A 31 -2.25 59.45 61.20
CA GLN A 31 -3.16 58.30 60.94
C GLN A 31 -3.49 58.17 59.46
N VAL A 32 -3.75 59.27 58.75
CA VAL A 32 -3.99 59.30 57.31
C VAL A 32 -2.78 58.81 56.54
N ALA A 33 -1.58 59.33 56.90
CA ALA A 33 -0.33 58.89 56.27
C ALA A 33 -0.08 57.38 56.46
N THR A 34 -0.30 56.84 57.69
CA THR A 34 -0.16 55.41 57.97
C THR A 34 -1.18 54.58 57.21
N SER A 35 -2.44 55.02 57.15
CA SER A 35 -3.51 54.35 56.38
C SER A 35 -3.23 54.37 54.88
N GLN A 36 -2.71 55.49 54.34
CA GLN A 36 -2.31 55.56 52.94
C GLN A 36 -1.14 54.61 52.63
N GLN A 37 -0.18 54.49 53.54
CA GLN A 37 0.95 53.59 53.36
C GLN A 37 0.47 52.10 53.42
N GLN A 38 -0.44 51.76 54.31
CA GLN A 38 -1.04 50.41 54.38
C GLN A 38 -1.87 50.10 53.11
N ALA A 39 -2.62 51.08 52.60
CA ALA A 39 -3.38 50.91 51.36
C ALA A 39 -2.47 50.71 50.16
N ALA A 40 -1.34 51.43 50.06
CA ALA A 40 -0.37 51.25 49.00
C ALA A 40 0.32 49.88 49.05
N GLN A 41 0.65 49.40 50.27
CA GLN A 41 1.18 48.03 50.45
C GLN A 41 0.17 46.94 50.05
N ALA A 42 -1.08 47.07 50.49
CA ALA A 42 -2.15 46.14 50.09
C ALA A 42 -2.38 46.14 48.58
N GLN A 43 -2.24 47.30 47.94
CA GLN A 43 -2.40 47.40 46.49
C GLN A 43 -1.25 46.70 45.73
N GLN A 44 -0.02 46.81 46.24
CA GLN A 44 1.15 46.08 45.68
C GLN A 44 1.00 44.57 45.87
N GLU A 45 0.48 44.10 47.01
CA GLU A 45 0.23 42.68 47.24
C GLU A 45 -0.85 42.13 46.29
N VAL A 46 -1.94 42.88 46.08
CA VAL A 46 -2.98 42.52 45.11
C VAL A 46 -2.43 42.41 43.68
N GLU A 47 -1.60 43.35 43.27
CA GLU A 47 -0.95 43.31 41.95
C GLU A 47 0.01 42.10 41.81
N ALA A 48 0.77 41.80 42.87
CA ALA A 48 1.65 40.62 42.90
C ALA A 48 0.84 39.31 42.82
N LEU A 49 -0.25 39.19 43.57
CA LEU A 49 -1.14 38.05 43.52
C LEU A 49 -1.82 37.89 42.19
N ASN A 50 -2.25 38.98 41.54
CA ASN A 50 -2.85 38.91 40.21
C ASN A 50 -1.83 38.41 39.16
N ARG A 51 -0.55 38.85 39.21
CA ARG A 51 0.51 38.31 38.31
C ARG A 51 0.70 36.79 38.50
N VAL A 52 0.75 36.31 39.75
CA VAL A 52 0.87 34.86 40.03
C VAL A 52 -0.35 34.12 39.54
N LEU A 53 -1.54 34.71 39.65
CA LEU A 53 -2.80 34.13 39.17
C LEU A 53 -2.83 34.00 37.66
N ASP A 54 -2.37 35.01 36.93
CA ASP A 54 -2.27 35.00 35.47
C ASP A 54 -1.21 33.95 35.00
N GLU A 55 -0.03 33.90 35.64
CA GLU A 55 1.00 32.88 35.32
C GLU A 55 0.52 31.46 35.61
N THR A 56 -0.22 31.24 36.69
CA THR A 56 -0.82 29.93 37.01
C THR A 56 -1.94 29.55 36.05
N ALA A 57 -2.77 30.51 35.62
CA ALA A 57 -3.81 30.30 34.62
C ALA A 57 -3.21 29.91 33.25
N ASP A 58 -2.15 30.58 32.82
CA ASP A 58 -1.44 30.25 31.58
C ASP A 58 -0.77 28.86 31.64
N SER A 59 -0.17 28.55 32.78
CA SER A 59 0.45 27.23 33.00
C SER A 59 -0.61 26.11 33.02
N TYR A 60 -1.75 26.36 33.62
CA TYR A 60 -2.88 25.41 33.63
C TYR A 60 -3.47 25.21 32.24
N ALA A 61 -3.62 26.27 31.46
CA ALA A 61 -4.08 26.19 30.07
C ALA A 61 -3.11 25.37 29.19
N LYS A 62 -1.81 25.55 29.35
CA LYS A 62 -0.78 24.73 28.68
C LYS A 62 -0.87 23.26 29.08
N LEU A 63 -1.01 22.97 30.35
CA LEU A 63 -1.13 21.61 30.87
C LEU A 63 -2.40 20.91 30.37
N GLN A 64 -3.52 21.62 30.31
CA GLN A 64 -4.78 21.11 29.74
C GLN A 64 -4.60 20.76 28.26
N GLN A 65 -3.92 21.59 27.49
CA GLN A 65 -3.65 21.35 26.07
C GLN A 65 -2.74 20.12 25.87
N GLU A 66 -1.70 19.99 26.69
CA GLU A 66 -0.81 18.81 26.64
C GLU A 66 -1.56 17.53 27.03
N HIS A 67 -2.39 17.58 28.06
CA HIS A 67 -3.20 16.45 28.49
C HIS A 67 -4.20 16.01 27.40
N ALA A 68 -4.88 16.97 26.75
CA ALA A 68 -5.79 16.67 25.65
C ALA A 68 -5.05 16.01 24.47
N THR A 69 -3.85 16.52 24.12
CA THR A 69 -2.99 15.92 23.08
C THR A 69 -2.58 14.49 23.44
N LYS A 70 -2.21 14.24 24.71
CA LYS A 70 -1.83 12.90 25.18
C LYS A 70 -3.02 11.92 25.17
N LEU A 71 -4.20 12.37 25.49
CA LEU A 71 -5.42 11.56 25.38
C LEU A 71 -5.73 11.18 23.93
N GLU A 72 -5.52 12.09 22.97
CA GLU A 72 -5.67 11.79 21.55
C GLU A 72 -4.63 10.76 21.07
N GLU A 73 -3.37 10.93 21.46
CA GLU A 73 -2.30 9.97 21.17
C GLU A 73 -2.63 8.57 21.73
N LEU A 74 -3.09 8.51 22.98
CA LEU A 74 -3.50 7.26 23.62
C LEU A 74 -4.70 6.61 22.91
N ALA A 75 -5.68 7.39 22.50
CA ALA A 75 -6.81 6.92 21.72
C ALA A 75 -6.39 6.43 20.33
N TRP A 76 -5.39 7.06 19.70
CA TRP A 76 -4.79 6.58 18.47
C TRP A 76 -4.04 5.26 18.67
N TYR A 77 -3.21 5.13 19.72
CA TYR A 77 -2.52 3.88 20.07
C TYR A 77 -3.48 2.74 20.37
N LYS A 78 -4.53 2.98 21.15
CA LYS A 78 -5.58 1.98 21.41
C LYS A 78 -6.23 1.47 20.12
N ARG A 79 -6.50 2.36 19.17
CA ARG A 79 -7.03 1.97 17.85
C ARG A 79 -6.00 1.25 16.99
N TRP A 80 -4.73 1.68 17.04
CA TRP A 80 -3.65 1.04 16.31
C TRP A 80 -3.40 -0.41 16.77
N VAL A 81 -3.51 -0.65 18.06
CA VAL A 81 -3.33 -1.98 18.69
C VAL A 81 -4.58 -2.85 18.55
N HIS A 82 -5.77 -2.31 18.84
CA HIS A 82 -7.01 -3.06 18.98
C HIS A 82 -8.07 -2.74 17.91
N GLY A 83 -7.86 -1.70 17.08
CA GLY A 83 -8.81 -1.26 16.07
C GLY A 83 -8.75 -2.06 14.77
N ARG A 84 -9.85 -2.06 14.02
CA ARG A 84 -9.94 -2.67 12.69
C ARG A 84 -9.03 -1.92 11.71
N ARG A 85 -8.01 -2.59 11.18
CA ARG A 85 -7.02 -2.03 10.24
C ARG A 85 -7.54 -1.87 8.80
N ARG A 86 -8.82 -2.16 8.51
CA ARG A 86 -9.41 -2.09 7.17
C ARG A 86 -10.67 -1.25 7.17
N GLU A 87 -10.80 -0.43 6.15
CA GLU A 87 -11.91 0.48 5.88
C GLU A 87 -13.22 -0.23 5.43
N ARG A 88 -13.30 -1.56 5.50
CA ARG A 88 -14.51 -2.29 5.16
C ARG A 88 -15.50 -2.17 6.30
N VAL A 89 -16.51 -1.34 6.08
CA VAL A 89 -17.75 -1.39 6.86
C VAL A 89 -18.42 -2.72 6.51
N VAL A 90 -18.41 -3.66 7.44
CA VAL A 90 -19.25 -4.85 7.37
C VAL A 90 -20.56 -4.44 8.00
N GLU A 91 -21.52 -3.98 7.19
CA GLU A 91 -22.91 -3.90 7.58
C GLU A 91 -23.53 -5.28 7.35
N GLY A 92 -23.87 -5.96 8.41
CA GLY A 92 -24.59 -7.23 8.37
C GLY A 92 -24.53 -7.90 9.73
N ALA A 93 -25.56 -7.71 10.56
CA ALA A 93 -25.83 -8.59 11.67
C ALA A 93 -26.00 -10.02 11.11
N GLY A 94 -25.06 -10.94 11.44
CA GLY A 94 -25.19 -12.35 11.07
C GLY A 94 -23.94 -13.05 10.52
N GLN A 95 -22.81 -12.38 10.29
CA GLN A 95 -21.59 -13.06 9.85
C GLN A 95 -20.70 -13.36 11.07
N ARG A 96 -20.80 -14.58 11.61
CA ARG A 96 -19.87 -15.09 12.62
C ARG A 96 -18.47 -15.16 12.04
N HIS A 97 -17.49 -14.63 12.75
CA HIS A 97 -16.09 -14.76 12.39
C HIS A 97 -15.61 -16.18 12.68
N LEU A 98 -14.84 -16.77 11.77
CA LEU A 98 -14.29 -18.13 11.86
C LEU A 98 -13.30 -18.34 13.02
N PHE A 99 -12.96 -17.29 13.78
CA PHE A 99 -11.98 -17.30 14.88
C PHE A 99 -12.45 -16.48 16.09
N ASP A 100 -13.72 -16.55 16.49
CA ASP A 100 -14.15 -16.06 17.80
C ASP A 100 -13.92 -17.17 18.83
N LEU A 101 -12.70 -17.22 19.36
CA LEU A 101 -12.39 -17.94 20.60
C LEU A 101 -12.58 -16.98 21.78
N THR A 102 -13.80 -16.85 22.23
CA THR A 102 -14.10 -16.32 23.59
C THR A 102 -14.48 -17.48 24.48
N PRO A 103 -13.93 -17.60 25.70
CA PRO A 103 -14.36 -18.60 26.67
C PRO A 103 -15.79 -18.32 27.10
N HIS A 104 -16.62 -19.34 27.11
CA HIS A 104 -17.96 -19.29 27.70
C HIS A 104 -17.86 -18.98 29.19
N SER A 105 -18.51 -17.91 29.65
CA SER A 105 -19.00 -17.79 31.00
C SER A 105 -20.49 -18.09 30.96
N ASP A 106 -20.87 -19.12 31.71
CA ASP A 106 -22.25 -19.49 31.96
C ASP A 106 -22.93 -18.40 32.80
N ASP A 107 -23.80 -17.63 32.17
CA ASP A 107 -24.86 -16.91 32.87
C ASP A 107 -26.12 -16.89 32.00
N ALA A 108 -27.11 -17.65 32.46
CA ALA A 108 -28.37 -17.81 31.81
C ALA A 108 -29.25 -16.55 31.97
N THR A 109 -29.62 -15.93 30.86
CA THR A 109 -30.68 -14.92 30.79
C THR A 109 -31.84 -15.45 29.94
N PRO A 110 -33.11 -15.26 30.34
CA PRO A 110 -34.25 -15.96 29.75
C PRO A 110 -34.59 -15.45 28.34
N ALA A 111 -34.97 -16.41 27.46
CA ALA A 111 -35.33 -16.21 26.08
C ALA A 111 -36.58 -15.32 25.90
N LEU A 112 -36.46 -14.30 25.04
CA LEU A 112 -37.60 -13.58 24.46
C LEU A 112 -38.15 -14.37 23.24
N PRO A 113 -39.46 -14.31 22.95
CA PRO A 113 -40.11 -15.14 21.96
C PRO A 113 -39.66 -14.79 20.54
N GLU A 114 -39.31 -15.82 19.75
CA GLU A 114 -38.94 -15.74 18.35
C GLU A 114 -40.09 -15.22 17.48
N ALA A 115 -39.89 -14.05 16.85
CA ALA A 115 -40.70 -13.65 15.72
C ALA A 115 -40.26 -14.45 14.50
N ARG A 116 -41.11 -15.36 14.01
CA ARG A 116 -40.92 -16.06 12.74
C ARG A 116 -40.98 -15.05 11.58
N GLY A 117 -39.82 -14.56 11.15
CA GLY A 117 -39.68 -13.82 9.89
C GLY A 117 -39.63 -14.81 8.74
N GLU A 118 -40.49 -14.64 7.75
CA GLU A 118 -40.41 -15.34 6.46
C GLU A 118 -39.04 -15.12 5.81
N VAL A 119 -38.27 -16.18 5.66
CA VAL A 119 -36.99 -16.18 4.96
C VAL A 119 -37.28 -16.20 3.46
N ALA A 120 -37.09 -15.05 2.81
CA ALA A 120 -37.16 -14.95 1.35
C ALA A 120 -36.22 -15.99 0.72
N GLY A 121 -36.77 -16.84 -0.17
CA GLY A 121 -36.07 -17.94 -0.81
C GLY A 121 -34.77 -17.48 -1.47
N HIS A 122 -33.66 -18.00 -0.95
CA HIS A 122 -32.37 -17.81 -1.60
C HIS A 122 -32.30 -18.73 -2.83
N THR A 123 -32.31 -18.12 -4.02
CA THR A 123 -31.92 -18.81 -5.25
C THR A 123 -30.46 -19.28 -5.05
N ARG A 124 -30.27 -20.59 -4.89
CA ARG A 124 -28.94 -21.21 -4.87
C ARG A 124 -28.23 -20.79 -6.15
N ARG A 125 -27.16 -19.96 -6.04
CA ARG A 125 -26.26 -19.72 -7.17
C ARG A 125 -25.77 -21.09 -7.65
N ARG A 126 -26.07 -21.44 -8.91
CA ARG A 126 -25.47 -22.59 -9.58
C ARG A 126 -23.96 -22.51 -9.33
N ARG A 127 -23.38 -23.60 -8.79
CA ARG A 127 -21.92 -23.73 -8.71
C ARG A 127 -21.40 -23.50 -10.12
N ARG A 128 -20.47 -22.57 -10.32
CA ARG A 128 -19.76 -22.45 -11.59
C ARG A 128 -19.06 -23.77 -11.83
N GLU A 129 -19.42 -24.45 -12.88
CA GLU A 129 -18.68 -25.63 -13.35
C GLU A 129 -17.25 -25.19 -13.68
N LEU A 130 -16.29 -26.02 -13.29
CA LEU A 130 -14.90 -25.79 -13.64
C LEU A 130 -14.74 -26.04 -15.15
N ASP A 131 -14.13 -25.08 -15.85
CA ASP A 131 -13.74 -25.29 -17.24
C ASP A 131 -12.49 -26.17 -17.30
N LEU A 132 -12.70 -27.42 -17.67
CA LEU A 132 -11.64 -28.43 -17.78
C LEU A 132 -11.12 -28.58 -19.21
N SER A 133 -11.65 -27.85 -20.18
CA SER A 133 -11.37 -28.03 -21.62
C SER A 133 -9.90 -27.87 -22.01
N ARG A 134 -9.11 -27.15 -21.19
CA ARG A 134 -7.68 -26.87 -21.46
C ARG A 134 -6.72 -27.87 -20.81
N LEU A 135 -7.24 -28.84 -20.06
CA LEU A 135 -6.41 -29.82 -19.39
C LEU A 135 -6.25 -31.07 -20.26
N PRO A 136 -5.14 -31.84 -20.14
CA PRO A 136 -5.05 -33.16 -20.75
C PRO A 136 -6.15 -34.08 -20.22
N HIS A 137 -6.86 -34.75 -21.11
CA HIS A 137 -7.89 -35.74 -20.76
C HIS A 137 -7.34 -37.13 -21.01
N HIS A 138 -7.30 -37.94 -19.93
CA HIS A 138 -7.00 -39.38 -20.00
C HIS A 138 -8.30 -40.14 -19.92
N ARG A 139 -8.65 -40.88 -20.97
CA ARG A 139 -9.89 -41.68 -21.06
C ARG A 139 -9.61 -43.09 -20.59
N HIS A 140 -10.32 -43.52 -19.56
CA HIS A 140 -10.29 -44.88 -19.05
C HIS A 140 -11.67 -45.49 -19.27
N GLU A 141 -11.77 -46.52 -20.07
CA GLU A 141 -13.01 -47.27 -20.23
C GLU A 141 -13.10 -48.29 -19.10
N LEU A 142 -14.22 -48.24 -18.38
CA LEU A 142 -14.60 -49.22 -17.37
C LEU A 142 -15.70 -50.04 -18.00
N ASP A 143 -15.36 -51.27 -18.40
CA ASP A 143 -16.33 -52.18 -19.03
C ASP A 143 -16.81 -53.27 -18.07
N LEU A 144 -17.98 -53.83 -18.34
CA LEU A 144 -18.51 -54.94 -17.60
C LEU A 144 -17.69 -56.20 -17.87
N SER A 145 -17.51 -57.03 -16.85
CA SER A 145 -16.92 -58.34 -17.06
C SER A 145 -17.82 -59.19 -18.00
N PRO A 146 -17.29 -60.20 -18.71
CA PRO A 146 -18.08 -61.04 -19.60
C PRO A 146 -19.28 -61.68 -18.92
N GLN A 147 -19.21 -61.93 -17.60
CA GLN A 147 -20.30 -62.54 -16.80
C GLN A 147 -21.38 -61.48 -16.47
N GLU A 148 -21.05 -60.23 -16.28
CA GLU A 148 -21.99 -59.12 -15.99
C GLU A 148 -22.67 -58.59 -17.26
N ASN A 149 -22.08 -58.84 -18.41
CA ASN A 149 -22.62 -58.42 -19.72
C ASN A 149 -23.68 -59.39 -20.26
N VAL A 150 -24.07 -60.35 -19.49
CA VAL A 150 -25.14 -61.31 -19.87
C VAL A 150 -26.49 -60.89 -19.29
N CYS A 151 -27.54 -60.93 -20.11
CA CYS A 151 -28.90 -60.63 -19.70
C CYS A 151 -29.40 -61.67 -18.72
N SER A 152 -29.81 -61.30 -17.52
CA SER A 152 -30.34 -62.20 -16.48
C SER A 152 -31.68 -62.86 -16.85
N CYS A 153 -32.39 -62.31 -17.85
CA CYS A 153 -33.68 -62.79 -18.30
C CYS A 153 -33.56 -63.81 -19.44
N CYS A 154 -32.72 -63.55 -20.46
CA CYS A 154 -32.64 -64.34 -21.68
C CYS A 154 -31.28 -64.97 -21.97
N GLY A 155 -30.27 -64.77 -21.12
CA GLY A 155 -28.92 -65.32 -21.25
C GLY A 155 -28.08 -64.80 -22.44
N ARG A 156 -28.53 -63.81 -23.17
CA ARG A 156 -27.80 -63.25 -24.30
C ARG A 156 -26.91 -62.08 -23.86
N ALA A 157 -25.84 -61.76 -24.60
CA ALA A 157 -25.01 -60.59 -24.37
C ALA A 157 -25.82 -59.31 -24.53
N LYS A 158 -25.58 -58.34 -23.69
CA LYS A 158 -26.19 -56.99 -23.73
C LYS A 158 -25.45 -56.13 -24.72
N ASP A 159 -26.18 -55.33 -25.51
CA ASP A 159 -25.62 -54.34 -26.42
C ASP A 159 -25.37 -53.04 -25.69
N ARG A 160 -24.27 -52.31 -26.06
CA ARG A 160 -23.95 -50.98 -25.53
C ARG A 160 -24.93 -49.95 -26.08
N ILE A 161 -25.73 -49.30 -25.23
CA ILE A 161 -26.75 -48.32 -25.61
C ILE A 161 -26.35 -46.86 -25.32
N GLY A 162 -25.23 -46.65 -24.61
CA GLY A 162 -24.75 -45.31 -24.27
C GLY A 162 -23.51 -45.34 -23.36
N GLU A 163 -23.07 -44.17 -22.95
CA GLU A 163 -21.98 -44.03 -21.99
C GLU A 163 -22.24 -42.87 -21.03
N ASP A 164 -21.97 -43.05 -19.75
CA ASP A 164 -21.94 -42.03 -18.74
C ASP A 164 -20.47 -41.65 -18.48
N ILE A 165 -20.17 -40.34 -18.48
CA ILE A 165 -18.82 -39.84 -18.29
C ILE A 165 -18.70 -39.21 -16.90
N THR A 166 -17.96 -39.84 -16.01
CA THR A 166 -17.55 -39.28 -14.73
C THR A 166 -16.18 -38.64 -14.88
N ARG A 167 -16.07 -37.31 -14.59
CA ARG A 167 -14.82 -36.57 -14.66
C ARG A 167 -14.23 -36.44 -13.27
N ILE A 168 -12.99 -36.90 -13.09
CA ILE A 168 -12.21 -36.74 -11.87
C ILE A 168 -11.04 -35.81 -12.19
N LEU A 169 -10.92 -34.70 -11.47
CA LEU A 169 -9.78 -33.78 -11.61
C LEU A 169 -8.66 -34.28 -10.68
N GLU A 170 -7.57 -34.73 -11.27
CA GLU A 170 -6.41 -35.24 -10.54
C GLU A 170 -5.23 -34.28 -10.61
N HIS A 171 -4.44 -34.23 -9.55
CA HIS A 171 -3.18 -33.47 -9.51
C HIS A 171 -2.00 -34.43 -9.63
N VAL A 172 -1.30 -34.36 -10.77
CA VAL A 172 -0.02 -35.05 -10.95
C VAL A 172 1.11 -34.11 -10.55
N PRO A 173 1.94 -34.44 -9.54
CA PRO A 173 3.06 -33.62 -9.13
C PRO A 173 4.04 -33.34 -10.28
N ALA A 174 4.66 -32.16 -10.28
CA ALA A 174 5.72 -31.81 -11.22
C ALA A 174 6.88 -32.83 -11.10
N LYS A 175 7.50 -33.19 -12.23
CA LYS A 175 8.64 -34.12 -12.28
C LYS A 175 9.92 -33.38 -12.65
N LEU A 176 11.04 -33.89 -12.13
CA LEU A 176 12.37 -33.58 -12.62
C LEU A 176 12.79 -34.62 -13.62
N GLU A 177 13.37 -34.19 -14.74
CA GLU A 177 13.84 -35.07 -15.80
C GLU A 177 15.31 -34.76 -16.09
N VAL A 178 16.09 -35.80 -16.44
CA VAL A 178 17.47 -35.66 -16.84
C VAL A 178 17.54 -35.87 -18.36
N HIS A 179 18.02 -34.85 -19.07
CA HIS A 179 18.27 -34.96 -20.51
C HIS A 179 19.75 -35.26 -20.73
N GLU A 180 20.06 -36.47 -21.18
CA GLU A 180 21.43 -36.89 -21.51
C GLU A 180 21.73 -36.55 -22.97
N HIS A 181 22.67 -35.62 -23.19
CA HIS A 181 23.13 -35.23 -24.52
C HIS A 181 24.42 -35.98 -24.84
N ILE A 182 24.36 -36.92 -25.77
CA ILE A 182 25.49 -37.74 -26.20
C ILE A 182 26.24 -37.01 -27.30
N HIS A 183 27.54 -36.81 -27.12
CA HIS A 183 28.45 -36.19 -28.10
C HIS A 183 29.47 -37.21 -28.60
N PRO A 184 29.20 -37.89 -29.73
CA PRO A 184 30.14 -38.83 -30.29
C PRO A 184 31.45 -38.13 -30.66
N LYS A 185 32.57 -38.85 -30.45
CA LYS A 185 33.90 -38.42 -30.88
C LYS A 185 34.31 -39.18 -32.10
N TYR A 186 34.77 -38.48 -33.12
CA TYR A 186 35.21 -39.05 -34.38
C TYR A 186 36.71 -38.78 -34.57
N ALA A 187 37.46 -39.80 -34.92
CA ALA A 187 38.87 -39.70 -35.26
C ALA A 187 39.13 -40.41 -36.59
N CYS A 188 40.06 -39.91 -37.37
CA CYS A 188 40.46 -40.56 -38.60
C CYS A 188 41.30 -41.81 -38.28
N ARG A 189 40.90 -42.97 -38.83
CA ARG A 189 41.61 -44.24 -38.60
C ARG A 189 42.99 -44.29 -39.35
N TYR A 190 43.12 -43.51 -40.37
CA TYR A 190 44.34 -43.58 -41.25
C TYR A 190 45.44 -42.62 -40.78
N CYS A 191 45.13 -41.36 -40.55
CA CYS A 191 46.15 -40.38 -40.15
C CYS A 191 46.26 -40.24 -38.63
N LYS A 192 45.29 -40.76 -37.85
CA LYS A 192 45.20 -40.67 -36.38
C LYS A 192 45.23 -39.22 -35.83
N ASP A 193 45.02 -38.26 -36.71
CA ASP A 193 45.12 -36.85 -36.43
C ASP A 193 43.70 -36.24 -36.36
N GLY A 194 43.48 -35.33 -35.39
CA GLY A 194 42.24 -34.61 -35.21
C GLY A 194 41.08 -35.43 -34.65
N VAL A 195 40.64 -35.10 -33.42
CA VAL A 195 39.40 -35.59 -32.85
C VAL A 195 38.33 -34.53 -33.02
N SER A 196 37.23 -34.87 -33.71
CA SER A 196 36.07 -34.00 -33.89
C SER A 196 34.91 -34.48 -33.02
N SER A 197 34.20 -33.54 -32.39
CA SER A 197 32.98 -33.81 -31.61
C SER A 197 31.96 -32.68 -31.84
N PRO A 198 30.65 -32.96 -31.87
CA PRO A 198 29.64 -31.93 -31.93
C PRO A 198 29.76 -30.95 -30.73
N PRO A 199 29.43 -29.68 -30.92
CA PRO A 199 29.45 -28.73 -29.80
C PRO A 199 28.42 -29.13 -28.72
N PRO A 200 28.70 -28.85 -27.44
CA PRO A 200 27.76 -29.13 -26.36
C PRO A 200 26.52 -28.23 -26.49
N PRO A 201 25.36 -28.68 -25.98
CA PRO A 201 24.15 -27.87 -26.01
C PRO A 201 24.36 -26.58 -25.20
N LYS A 202 23.77 -25.50 -25.68
CA LYS A 202 23.76 -24.21 -24.96
C LYS A 202 22.99 -24.34 -23.65
N ARG A 203 23.55 -23.88 -22.53
CA ARG A 203 22.97 -23.94 -21.21
C ARG A 203 23.04 -22.55 -20.56
N PRO A 204 21.99 -22.07 -19.85
CA PRO A 204 21.98 -20.74 -19.24
C PRO A 204 23.14 -20.45 -18.30
N ILE A 205 23.66 -21.51 -17.66
CA ILE A 205 24.83 -21.42 -16.77
C ILE A 205 25.94 -22.29 -17.39
N ALA A 206 27.06 -21.68 -17.72
CA ALA A 206 28.21 -22.39 -18.25
C ALA A 206 28.65 -23.50 -17.29
N ARG A 207 28.81 -24.72 -17.81
CA ARG A 207 29.14 -25.94 -17.03
C ARG A 207 28.11 -26.30 -15.92
N GLY A 208 26.98 -25.60 -15.84
CA GLY A 208 25.89 -25.90 -14.87
C GLY A 208 25.09 -27.12 -15.30
N ILE A 209 24.52 -27.85 -14.33
CA ILE A 209 23.60 -28.98 -14.59
C ILE A 209 22.16 -28.50 -14.79
N ALA A 210 21.81 -27.31 -14.28
CA ALA A 210 20.45 -26.79 -14.35
C ALA A 210 20.09 -26.35 -15.76
N GLY A 211 19.03 -26.94 -16.30
CA GLY A 211 18.41 -26.47 -17.54
C GLY A 211 17.60 -25.20 -17.36
N PRO A 212 17.21 -24.51 -18.45
CA PRO A 212 16.47 -23.26 -18.38
C PRO A 212 15.11 -23.41 -17.68
N GLY A 213 14.45 -24.56 -17.84
CA GLY A 213 13.17 -24.84 -17.18
C GLY A 213 13.28 -24.93 -15.66
N LEU A 214 14.33 -25.57 -15.14
CA LEU A 214 14.58 -25.67 -13.70
C LEU A 214 14.92 -24.31 -13.08
N ILE A 215 15.77 -23.53 -13.73
CA ILE A 215 16.14 -22.18 -13.28
C ILE A 215 14.90 -21.28 -13.26
N SER A 216 14.08 -21.33 -14.32
CA SER A 216 12.82 -20.57 -14.41
C SER A 216 11.85 -20.94 -13.27
N GLN A 217 11.71 -22.23 -12.98
CA GLN A 217 10.89 -22.71 -11.87
C GLN A 217 11.36 -22.15 -10.53
N ILE A 218 12.66 -22.15 -10.27
CA ILE A 218 13.22 -21.61 -9.01
C ILE A 218 12.97 -20.11 -8.91
N VAL A 219 13.19 -19.36 -9.99
CA VAL A 219 12.98 -17.90 -10.04
C VAL A 219 11.51 -17.55 -9.83
N VAL A 220 10.59 -18.18 -10.59
CA VAL A 220 9.15 -17.93 -10.50
C VAL A 220 8.62 -18.30 -9.11
N SER A 221 8.99 -19.46 -8.59
CA SER A 221 8.60 -19.90 -7.25
C SER A 221 9.04 -18.91 -6.18
N LYS A 222 10.26 -18.35 -6.26
CA LYS A 222 10.77 -17.41 -5.25
C LYS A 222 10.15 -16.01 -5.36
N PHE A 223 10.13 -15.43 -6.55
CA PHE A 223 9.78 -14.03 -6.76
C PHE A 223 8.34 -13.82 -7.20
N GLY A 224 7.73 -14.81 -7.88
CA GLY A 224 6.32 -14.81 -8.27
C GLY A 224 5.39 -15.38 -7.20
N ASP A 225 5.73 -16.59 -6.69
CA ASP A 225 4.90 -17.36 -5.75
C ASP A 225 5.33 -17.16 -4.29
N HIS A 226 6.39 -16.39 -4.05
CA HIS A 226 6.90 -16.02 -2.72
C HIS A 226 7.46 -17.19 -1.90
N LEU A 227 7.90 -18.27 -2.55
CA LEU A 227 8.41 -19.48 -1.93
C LEU A 227 9.91 -19.36 -1.67
N PRO A 228 10.38 -19.29 -0.41
CA PRO A 228 11.80 -19.18 -0.07
C PRO A 228 12.61 -20.37 -0.56
N LEU A 229 13.91 -20.17 -0.85
CA LEU A 229 14.77 -21.23 -1.37
C LEU A 229 14.89 -22.43 -0.42
N TYR A 230 14.86 -22.23 0.89
CA TYR A 230 14.90 -23.33 1.86
C TYR A 230 13.68 -24.26 1.76
N ARG A 231 12.48 -23.70 1.44
CA ARG A 231 11.30 -24.53 1.17
C ARG A 231 11.37 -25.21 -0.18
N GLN A 232 11.98 -24.60 -1.17
CA GLN A 232 12.22 -25.22 -2.47
C GLN A 232 13.21 -26.38 -2.36
N GLU A 233 14.26 -26.26 -1.52
CA GLU A 233 15.17 -27.34 -1.16
C GLU A 233 14.38 -28.57 -0.65
N ASP A 234 13.49 -28.38 0.32
CA ASP A 234 12.62 -29.43 0.86
C ASP A 234 11.69 -30.05 -0.20
N ILE A 235 11.20 -29.23 -1.15
CA ILE A 235 10.36 -29.71 -2.25
C ILE A 235 11.19 -30.60 -3.18
N PHE A 236 12.40 -30.20 -3.56
CA PHE A 236 13.26 -31.01 -4.42
C PHE A 236 13.66 -32.34 -3.76
N VAL A 237 13.88 -32.37 -2.45
CA VAL A 237 14.09 -33.61 -1.71
C VAL A 237 12.91 -34.58 -1.86
N ARG A 238 11.67 -34.08 -1.79
CA ARG A 238 10.46 -34.90 -2.03
C ARG A 238 10.36 -35.43 -3.46
N HIS A 239 11.00 -34.78 -4.42
CA HIS A 239 11.15 -35.27 -5.81
C HIS A 239 12.38 -36.16 -6.02
N GLY A 240 13.07 -36.57 -4.94
CA GLY A 240 14.21 -37.47 -4.99
C GLY A 240 15.56 -36.80 -5.29
N LEU A 241 15.65 -35.47 -5.28
CA LEU A 241 16.87 -34.74 -5.58
C LEU A 241 17.20 -33.73 -4.47
N HIS A 242 18.36 -33.87 -3.84
CA HIS A 242 18.87 -32.87 -2.91
C HIS A 242 19.70 -31.82 -3.68
N ILE A 243 19.25 -30.57 -3.64
CA ILE A 243 19.97 -29.40 -4.19
C ILE A 243 20.26 -28.46 -3.03
N ALA A 244 21.55 -28.26 -2.73
CA ALA A 244 21.96 -27.37 -1.63
C ALA A 244 21.45 -25.94 -1.87
N ARG A 245 21.06 -25.27 -0.80
CA ARG A 245 20.56 -23.87 -0.86
C ARG A 245 21.55 -22.90 -1.48
N SER A 246 22.85 -23.07 -1.25
CA SER A 246 23.91 -22.30 -1.90
C SER A 246 23.84 -22.42 -3.42
N THR A 247 23.68 -23.63 -3.94
CA THR A 247 23.51 -23.89 -5.39
C THR A 247 22.26 -23.21 -5.95
N LEU A 248 21.13 -23.24 -5.22
CA LEU A 248 19.92 -22.51 -5.61
C LEU A 248 20.16 -20.99 -5.63
N CYS A 249 20.91 -20.45 -4.67
CA CYS A 249 21.31 -19.04 -4.62
C CYS A 249 22.18 -18.67 -5.83
N ASP A 250 23.16 -19.51 -6.18
CA ASP A 250 24.06 -19.28 -7.31
C ASP A 250 23.28 -19.29 -8.64
N TRP A 251 22.34 -20.21 -8.81
CA TRP A 251 21.50 -20.25 -10.02
C TRP A 251 20.58 -19.02 -10.12
N VAL A 252 20.02 -18.55 -9.01
CA VAL A 252 19.23 -17.31 -8.97
C VAL A 252 20.10 -16.10 -9.31
N SER A 253 21.35 -16.08 -8.83
CA SER A 253 22.31 -15.00 -9.13
C SER A 253 22.67 -14.98 -10.62
N ALA A 254 23.01 -16.14 -11.18
CA ALA A 254 23.34 -16.28 -12.59
C ALA A 254 22.16 -15.92 -13.51
N ALA A 255 20.93 -16.29 -13.12
CA ALA A 255 19.74 -15.88 -13.85
C ALA A 255 19.55 -14.35 -13.85
N ALA A 256 19.77 -13.68 -12.71
CA ALA A 256 19.68 -12.23 -12.64
C ALA A 256 20.74 -11.53 -13.50
N GLU A 257 21.98 -12.04 -13.50
CA GLU A 257 23.07 -11.51 -14.32
C GLU A 257 22.77 -11.68 -15.82
N LEU A 258 22.22 -12.83 -16.22
CA LEU A 258 21.84 -13.08 -17.61
C LEU A 258 20.67 -12.18 -18.07
N LEU A 259 19.74 -11.85 -17.16
CA LEU A 259 18.58 -10.98 -17.44
C LEU A 259 18.89 -9.49 -17.30
N GLN A 260 20.10 -9.11 -16.86
CA GLN A 260 20.50 -7.71 -16.66
C GLN A 260 20.33 -6.84 -17.91
N PRO A 261 20.71 -7.26 -19.13
CA PRO A 261 20.55 -6.42 -20.34
C PRO A 261 19.08 -6.06 -20.61
N LEU A 262 18.15 -6.98 -20.38
CA LEU A 262 16.72 -6.72 -20.55
C LEU A 262 16.17 -5.77 -19.46
N TYR A 263 16.69 -5.90 -18.24
CA TYR A 263 16.38 -4.96 -17.15
C TYR A 263 16.86 -3.54 -17.50
N ASP A 264 18.09 -3.39 -17.99
CA ASP A 264 18.65 -2.09 -18.35
C ASP A 264 17.85 -1.43 -19.48
N LEU A 265 17.41 -2.20 -20.47
CA LEU A 265 16.54 -1.72 -21.53
C LEU A 265 15.19 -1.23 -20.96
N GLN A 266 14.54 -2.02 -20.10
CA GLN A 266 13.27 -1.59 -19.49
C GLN A 266 13.44 -0.34 -18.62
N ARG A 267 14.58 -0.19 -17.92
CA ARG A 267 14.94 1.00 -17.16
C ARG A 267 15.06 2.24 -18.05
N GLN A 268 15.69 2.11 -19.21
CA GLN A 268 15.81 3.19 -20.20
C GLN A 268 14.45 3.58 -20.80
N LEU A 269 13.58 2.61 -21.04
CA LEU A 269 12.28 2.85 -21.65
C LEU A 269 11.26 3.43 -20.66
N VAL A 270 11.28 3.04 -19.39
CA VAL A 270 10.31 3.54 -18.40
C VAL A 270 10.48 5.03 -18.13
N VAL A 271 11.71 5.54 -18.14
CA VAL A 271 11.96 6.99 -17.90
C VAL A 271 11.56 7.87 -19.10
N GLN A 272 11.24 7.30 -20.24
CA GLN A 272 10.68 8.00 -21.40
C GLN A 272 9.16 8.19 -21.29
N SER A 273 8.53 7.58 -20.30
CA SER A 273 7.10 7.75 -20.06
C SER A 273 6.77 9.20 -19.67
N PRO A 274 5.76 9.85 -20.24
CA PRO A 274 5.36 11.20 -19.87
C PRO A 274 4.76 11.30 -18.45
N MET A 275 4.47 10.16 -17.84
CA MET A 275 4.00 10.05 -16.46
C MET A 275 4.48 8.74 -15.83
N MET A 276 4.82 8.81 -14.57
CA MET A 276 5.36 7.67 -13.82
C MET A 276 4.79 7.63 -12.40
N TRP A 277 4.60 6.42 -11.89
CA TRP A 277 4.24 6.16 -10.49
C TRP A 277 5.44 5.57 -9.77
N THR A 278 5.77 6.11 -8.60
CA THR A 278 6.87 5.61 -7.77
C THR A 278 6.43 5.44 -6.32
N ASP A 279 7.03 4.48 -5.66
CA ASP A 279 6.86 4.23 -4.22
C ASP A 279 7.99 3.33 -3.72
N ASP A 280 8.24 3.30 -2.41
CA ASP A 280 9.29 2.50 -1.82
C ASP A 280 8.80 1.57 -0.71
N THR A 281 9.56 0.51 -0.45
CA THR A 281 9.30 -0.39 0.66
C THR A 281 10.58 -0.89 1.31
N PRO A 282 10.65 -0.95 2.66
CA PRO A 282 11.86 -1.40 3.35
C PRO A 282 12.08 -2.90 3.19
N VAL A 283 13.35 -3.30 3.21
CA VAL A 283 13.78 -4.69 3.30
C VAL A 283 14.99 -4.82 4.19
N LYS A 284 15.05 -5.86 5.01
CA LYS A 284 16.20 -6.18 5.84
C LYS A 284 17.29 -6.84 4.98
N VAL A 285 18.54 -6.38 5.14
CA VAL A 285 19.71 -6.88 4.41
C VAL A 285 20.77 -7.31 5.40
N LEU A 286 21.30 -8.50 5.26
CA LEU A 286 22.44 -8.95 6.07
C LEU A 286 23.71 -8.32 5.51
N VAL A 287 24.50 -7.68 6.37
CA VAL A 287 25.75 -7.00 6.00
C VAL A 287 26.99 -7.67 6.56
N GLY A 288 26.82 -8.66 7.45
CA GLY A 288 27.93 -9.34 8.13
C GLY A 288 28.57 -8.50 9.24
N GLY A 289 29.53 -9.09 9.95
CA GLY A 289 30.22 -8.43 11.06
C GLY A 289 29.31 -8.05 12.23
N GLU A 290 29.74 -7.10 13.05
CA GLU A 290 29.01 -6.64 14.25
C GLU A 290 27.68 -5.95 13.94
N GLU A 291 27.52 -5.33 12.76
CA GLU A 291 26.28 -4.65 12.36
C GLU A 291 25.12 -5.63 12.07
N GLY A 292 25.40 -6.88 11.80
CA GLY A 292 24.43 -7.95 11.56
C GLY A 292 23.46 -7.69 10.39
N SER A 293 22.71 -6.56 10.40
CA SER A 293 21.77 -6.21 9.32
C SER A 293 21.47 -4.72 9.22
N ARG A 294 21.26 -4.24 8.00
CA ARG A 294 20.81 -2.88 7.66
C ARG A 294 19.44 -2.89 6.96
N GLN A 295 18.79 -1.75 6.92
CA GLN A 295 17.53 -1.58 6.22
C GLN A 295 17.76 -0.96 4.83
N GLY A 296 17.73 -1.81 3.79
CA GLY A 296 17.67 -1.36 2.42
C GLY A 296 16.25 -1.02 1.97
N ARG A 297 16.11 -0.56 0.71
CA ARG A 297 14.84 -0.18 0.08
C ARG A 297 14.72 -0.76 -1.33
N PHE A 298 13.53 -1.28 -1.61
CA PHE A 298 13.09 -1.46 -2.99
C PHE A 298 12.23 -0.28 -3.39
N TRP A 299 12.54 0.27 -4.55
CA TRP A 299 11.78 1.29 -5.24
C TRP A 299 11.06 0.68 -6.43
N THR A 300 9.93 1.22 -6.82
CA THR A 300 9.28 0.86 -8.08
C THR A 300 9.06 2.09 -8.93
N TYR A 301 9.26 1.95 -10.23
CA TYR A 301 9.00 2.97 -11.23
C TYR A 301 8.10 2.34 -12.28
N VAL A 302 6.87 2.84 -12.37
CA VAL A 302 5.83 2.26 -13.23
C VAL A 302 5.43 3.28 -14.28
N GLY A 303 5.67 2.96 -15.53
CA GLY A 303 5.28 3.79 -16.67
C GLY A 303 3.79 3.64 -17.04
N ASN A 304 3.32 4.51 -17.93
CA ASN A 304 1.96 4.50 -18.46
C ASN A 304 1.68 3.34 -19.45
N ASP A 305 0.54 3.36 -20.12
CA ASP A 305 0.18 2.29 -21.06
C ASP A 305 0.98 2.34 -22.39
N GLN A 306 1.57 3.50 -22.72
CA GLN A 306 2.49 3.63 -23.89
C GLN A 306 3.91 3.14 -23.56
N HIS A 307 4.29 3.18 -22.28
CA HIS A 307 5.54 2.66 -21.75
C HIS A 307 5.21 1.65 -20.64
N PRO A 308 4.72 0.45 -21.00
CA PRO A 308 4.07 -0.46 -20.05
C PRO A 308 5.05 -1.25 -19.19
N TYR A 309 6.07 -0.58 -18.67
CA TYR A 309 7.13 -1.18 -17.85
C TYR A 309 6.88 -0.93 -16.37
N SER A 310 7.30 -1.89 -15.55
CA SER A 310 7.28 -1.83 -14.08
C SER A 310 8.65 -2.24 -13.57
N VAL A 311 9.51 -1.26 -13.34
CA VAL A 311 10.92 -1.47 -13.00
C VAL A 311 11.08 -1.37 -11.49
N TYR A 312 11.78 -2.35 -10.90
CA TYR A 312 12.22 -2.30 -9.51
C TYR A 312 13.66 -1.80 -9.48
N ASP A 313 13.99 -1.04 -8.45
CA ASP A 313 15.36 -0.64 -8.13
C ASP A 313 15.64 -0.91 -6.67
N PHE A 314 16.91 -0.96 -6.28
CA PHE A 314 17.32 -1.27 -4.92
C PHE A 314 18.39 -0.32 -4.43
N THR A 315 18.22 0.20 -3.21
CA THR A 315 19.22 1.01 -2.50
C THR A 315 19.44 0.52 -1.07
N MET A 316 20.66 0.74 -0.54
CA MET A 316 20.99 0.37 0.85
C MET A 316 20.43 1.35 1.89
N SER A 317 19.88 2.47 1.48
CA SER A 317 19.30 3.49 2.36
C SER A 317 18.04 4.08 1.73
N ARG A 318 17.29 4.87 2.51
CA ARG A 318 16.19 5.70 2.00
C ARG A 318 16.67 7.10 1.61
N SER A 319 17.96 7.27 1.27
CA SER A 319 18.44 8.58 0.82
C SER A 319 17.82 8.96 -0.51
N ARG A 320 17.77 10.27 -0.77
CA ARG A 320 17.28 10.84 -2.04
C ARG A 320 18.12 10.44 -3.25
N ASP A 321 19.39 10.05 -3.04
CA ASP A 321 20.36 9.81 -4.11
C ASP A 321 19.90 8.71 -5.06
N GLY A 322 19.29 7.64 -4.54
CA GLY A 322 18.75 6.55 -5.36
C GLY A 322 17.68 7.03 -6.34
N PRO A 323 16.55 7.58 -5.88
CA PRO A 323 15.52 8.15 -6.76
C PRO A 323 16.06 9.26 -7.67
N GLN A 324 16.97 10.11 -7.20
CA GLN A 324 17.57 11.18 -7.98
C GLN A 324 18.38 10.61 -9.16
N GLN A 325 19.18 9.60 -8.92
CA GLN A 325 19.95 8.93 -9.97
C GLN A 325 19.05 8.21 -10.98
N PHE A 326 18.01 7.54 -10.51
CA PHE A 326 17.08 6.83 -11.40
C PHE A 326 16.30 7.81 -12.30
N LEU A 327 15.83 8.93 -11.74
CA LEU A 327 14.98 9.92 -12.40
C LEU A 327 15.75 11.03 -13.10
N GLN A 328 17.07 10.94 -13.22
CA GLN A 328 17.93 12.01 -13.76
C GLN A 328 17.50 12.48 -15.16
N THR A 329 17.07 11.55 -16.01
CA THR A 329 16.63 11.85 -17.39
C THR A 329 15.10 11.91 -17.52
N PHE A 330 14.35 11.62 -16.46
CA PHE A 330 12.90 11.64 -16.50
C PHE A 330 12.39 13.08 -16.64
N ARG A 331 11.33 13.25 -17.44
CA ARG A 331 10.59 14.49 -17.63
C ARG A 331 9.09 14.20 -17.70
N GLY A 332 8.29 14.92 -16.94
CA GLY A 332 6.85 14.75 -16.93
C GLY A 332 6.24 14.64 -15.53
N TYR A 333 5.11 14.01 -15.42
CA TYR A 333 4.36 13.89 -14.17
C TYR A 333 4.87 12.70 -13.33
N LEU A 334 5.23 12.96 -12.07
CA LEU A 334 5.65 11.93 -11.13
C LEU A 334 4.63 11.77 -10.00
N HIS A 335 3.92 10.64 -9.98
CA HIS A 335 3.08 10.24 -8.86
C HIS A 335 3.94 9.62 -7.75
N ALA A 336 3.96 10.26 -6.58
CA ALA A 336 4.67 9.76 -5.41
C ALA A 336 3.84 9.93 -4.13
N ASP A 337 4.31 9.32 -3.03
CA ASP A 337 3.91 9.74 -1.70
C ASP A 337 4.65 11.06 -1.34
N ALA A 338 4.15 11.79 -0.34
CA ALA A 338 4.80 13.03 0.13
C ALA A 338 6.06 12.73 0.96
N TYR A 339 6.97 11.94 0.40
CA TYR A 339 8.26 11.68 1.01
C TYR A 339 9.24 12.80 0.66
N ALA A 340 9.77 13.48 1.67
CA ALA A 340 10.68 14.63 1.50
C ALA A 340 11.94 14.35 0.64
N GLY A 341 12.28 13.07 0.42
CA GLY A 341 13.36 12.69 -0.51
C GLY A 341 13.11 13.06 -1.97
N TYR A 342 11.85 13.29 -2.36
CA TYR A 342 11.49 13.73 -3.70
C TYR A 342 11.52 15.26 -3.86
N ASP A 343 11.42 16.04 -2.77
CA ASP A 343 11.36 17.50 -2.83
C ASP A 343 12.53 18.11 -3.62
N ALA A 344 13.74 17.60 -3.38
CA ALA A 344 14.93 18.04 -4.11
C ALA A 344 14.92 17.69 -5.60
N ILE A 345 14.19 16.62 -5.98
CA ILE A 345 14.05 16.19 -7.37
C ILE A 345 13.13 17.18 -8.11
N TYR A 346 12.03 17.59 -7.49
CA TYR A 346 11.11 18.56 -8.08
C TYR A 346 11.75 19.95 -8.23
N VAL A 347 12.44 20.42 -7.19
CA VAL A 347 13.14 21.73 -7.21
C VAL A 347 14.33 21.71 -8.18
N GLY A 348 15.12 20.64 -8.20
CA GLY A 348 16.34 20.53 -9.01
C GLY A 348 16.09 20.23 -10.49
N SER A 349 14.84 19.99 -10.89
CA SER A 349 14.49 19.66 -12.29
C SER A 349 14.04 20.87 -13.12
N ASP A 350 14.14 22.09 -12.59
CA ASP A 350 13.64 23.32 -13.24
C ASP A 350 12.19 23.17 -13.76
N SER A 351 11.32 22.60 -12.94
CA SER A 351 9.91 22.31 -13.25
C SER A 351 9.68 21.29 -14.37
N GLN A 352 10.69 20.54 -14.77
CA GLN A 352 10.54 19.47 -15.78
C GLN A 352 9.91 18.21 -15.21
N ILE A 353 9.99 18.01 -13.87
CA ILE A 353 9.29 16.94 -13.15
C ILE A 353 8.18 17.59 -12.31
N ILE A 354 6.93 17.24 -12.62
CA ILE A 354 5.75 17.80 -11.98
C ILE A 354 5.21 16.79 -10.96
N GLU A 355 5.11 17.22 -9.71
CA GLU A 355 4.59 16.41 -8.63
C GLU A 355 3.09 16.15 -8.79
N VAL A 356 2.67 14.91 -8.58
CA VAL A 356 1.26 14.52 -8.46
C VAL A 356 1.06 13.71 -7.19
N ALA A 357 0.39 14.31 -6.21
CA ALA A 357 0.18 13.70 -4.90
C ALA A 357 -0.99 12.71 -4.88
N CYS A 358 -1.02 11.88 -3.84
CA CYS A 358 -1.95 10.77 -3.71
C CYS A 358 -3.14 11.11 -2.78
N TRP A 359 -4.35 11.22 -3.32
CA TRP A 359 -5.57 11.40 -2.51
C TRP A 359 -5.89 10.23 -1.57
N ALA A 360 -5.41 9.01 -1.87
CA ALA A 360 -5.59 7.88 -0.96
C ALA A 360 -4.81 8.08 0.35
N HIS A 361 -3.60 8.67 0.30
CA HIS A 361 -2.82 9.02 1.49
C HIS A 361 -3.47 10.16 2.28
N ALA A 362 -3.90 11.24 1.61
CA ALA A 362 -4.64 12.32 2.25
C ALA A 362 -5.91 11.79 2.94
N ARG A 363 -6.69 10.98 2.23
CA ARG A 363 -7.91 10.36 2.76
C ARG A 363 -7.66 9.51 4.00
N ARG A 364 -6.57 8.73 4.02
CA ARG A 364 -6.21 7.91 5.19
C ARG A 364 -5.97 8.76 6.43
N LYS A 365 -5.25 9.89 6.30
CA LYS A 365 -4.99 10.80 7.42
C LYS A 365 -6.28 11.37 8.02
N PHE A 366 -7.23 11.81 7.20
CA PHE A 366 -8.55 12.25 7.67
C PHE A 366 -9.37 11.11 8.26
N PHE A 367 -9.29 9.91 7.69
CA PHE A 367 -9.96 8.74 8.23
C PHE A 367 -9.45 8.37 9.62
N ASP A 368 -8.15 8.44 9.86
CA ASP A 368 -7.54 8.18 11.17
C ASP A 368 -7.92 9.24 12.21
N ALA A 369 -8.15 10.49 11.78
CA ALA A 369 -8.58 11.60 12.66
C ALA A 369 -10.05 11.53 13.07
N ARG A 370 -10.91 10.75 12.38
CA ARG A 370 -12.38 10.76 12.55
C ARG A 370 -12.90 10.41 13.96
N SER A 371 -12.12 9.69 14.75
CA SER A 371 -12.55 9.27 16.09
C SER A 371 -12.53 10.40 17.10
N ASN A 372 -11.64 11.37 16.92
CA ASN A 372 -11.51 12.52 17.80
C ASN A 372 -12.23 13.75 17.22
N TYR A 373 -12.31 13.82 15.89
CA TYR A 373 -12.95 14.93 15.15
C TYR A 373 -13.95 14.37 14.11
N PRO A 374 -15.06 13.74 14.56
CA PRO A 374 -15.96 13.01 13.66
C PRO A 374 -16.67 13.91 12.64
N ARG A 375 -17.05 15.14 13.01
CA ARG A 375 -17.77 16.07 12.12
C ARG A 375 -16.86 16.61 11.04
N GLU A 376 -15.69 17.13 11.42
CA GLU A 376 -14.70 17.73 10.55
C GLU A 376 -14.11 16.69 9.58
N ALA A 377 -13.79 15.52 10.10
CA ALA A 377 -13.28 14.43 9.27
C ALA A 377 -14.35 13.90 8.31
N HIS A 378 -15.61 13.76 8.74
CA HIS A 378 -16.69 13.29 7.89
C HIS A 378 -16.93 14.22 6.72
N GLN A 379 -16.93 15.53 6.95
CA GLN A 379 -17.13 16.54 5.91
C GLN A 379 -16.07 16.42 4.79
N ILE A 380 -14.78 16.35 5.15
CA ILE A 380 -13.70 16.22 4.15
C ILE A 380 -13.75 14.84 3.47
N LEU A 381 -14.00 13.76 4.22
CA LEU A 381 -14.12 12.41 3.67
C LEU A 381 -15.28 12.28 2.68
N GLU A 382 -16.38 13.01 2.88
CA GLU A 382 -17.50 13.08 1.95
C GLU A 382 -17.07 13.75 0.63
N TRP A 383 -16.40 14.90 0.69
CA TRP A 383 -15.89 15.58 -0.51
C TRP A 383 -14.85 14.73 -1.25
N ILE A 384 -13.89 14.11 -0.54
CA ILE A 384 -12.97 13.16 -1.17
C ILE A 384 -13.73 12.00 -1.82
N GLY A 385 -14.81 11.53 -1.19
CA GLY A 385 -15.71 10.53 -1.78
C GLY A 385 -16.31 10.98 -3.10
N GLN A 386 -16.71 12.25 -3.22
CA GLN A 386 -17.23 12.85 -4.45
C GLN A 386 -16.16 12.86 -5.55
N LEU A 387 -14.89 13.21 -5.23
CA LEU A 387 -13.78 13.14 -6.19
C LEU A 387 -13.60 11.72 -6.75
N TYR A 388 -13.62 10.69 -5.90
CA TYR A 388 -13.53 9.29 -6.37
C TYR A 388 -14.74 8.85 -7.17
N ASP A 389 -15.92 9.43 -6.92
CA ASP A 389 -17.13 9.16 -7.70
C ASP A 389 -17.06 9.78 -9.10
N ILE A 390 -16.46 10.97 -9.23
CA ILE A 390 -16.16 11.60 -10.50
C ILE A 390 -15.17 10.73 -11.29
N GLU A 391 -14.09 10.27 -10.64
CA GLU A 391 -13.10 9.39 -11.26
C GLU A 391 -13.68 8.05 -11.76
N ASP A 392 -14.64 7.47 -11.06
CA ASP A 392 -15.30 6.24 -11.52
C ASP A 392 -16.15 6.47 -12.78
N ARG A 393 -16.70 7.69 -12.97
CA ARG A 393 -17.40 8.10 -14.20
C ARG A 393 -16.42 8.49 -15.31
N ALA A 394 -15.33 9.13 -14.95
CA ALA A 394 -14.29 9.55 -15.88
C ALA A 394 -13.53 8.37 -16.51
N ARG A 395 -13.30 7.30 -15.75
CA ARG A 395 -12.47 6.16 -16.18
C ARG A 395 -12.78 5.55 -17.54
N PRO A 396 -14.06 5.34 -17.96
CA PRO A 396 -14.37 4.79 -19.27
C PRO A 396 -14.26 5.82 -20.41
N LEU A 397 -14.05 7.10 -20.11
CA LEU A 397 -14.02 8.17 -21.10
C LEU A 397 -12.64 8.27 -21.77
N PRO A 398 -12.57 8.79 -23.00
CA PRO A 398 -11.31 9.21 -23.63
C PRO A 398 -10.56 10.25 -22.78
N VAL A 399 -9.27 10.39 -23.03
CA VAL A 399 -8.36 11.23 -22.22
C VAL A 399 -8.85 12.67 -22.08
N ASP A 400 -9.22 13.31 -23.20
CA ASP A 400 -9.68 14.71 -23.20
C ASP A 400 -11.03 14.86 -22.48
N ALA A 401 -12.00 14.00 -22.79
CA ALA A 401 -13.29 14.01 -22.11
C ALA A 401 -13.18 13.73 -20.60
N ARG A 402 -12.16 12.96 -20.19
CA ARG A 402 -11.86 12.72 -18.76
C ARG A 402 -11.33 13.99 -18.09
N ARG A 403 -10.41 14.71 -18.74
CA ARG A 403 -9.93 16.00 -18.27
C ARG A 403 -11.08 17.00 -18.15
N ASP A 404 -11.90 17.13 -19.18
CA ASP A 404 -13.01 18.09 -19.21
C ASP A 404 -14.05 17.82 -18.12
N LEU A 405 -14.37 16.54 -17.86
CA LEU A 405 -15.25 16.16 -16.74
C LEU A 405 -14.64 16.53 -15.38
N ARG A 406 -13.33 16.37 -15.20
CA ARG A 406 -12.62 16.77 -13.98
C ARG A 406 -12.67 18.27 -13.77
N CYS A 407 -12.35 19.07 -14.80
CA CYS A 407 -12.44 20.52 -14.74
C CYS A 407 -13.86 20.99 -14.42
N LEU A 408 -14.88 20.37 -15.00
CA LEU A 408 -16.26 20.75 -14.77
C LEU A 408 -16.78 20.42 -13.36
N GLU A 409 -16.45 19.24 -12.84
CA GLU A 409 -17.06 18.74 -11.61
C GLU A 409 -16.08 18.64 -10.43
N ALA A 410 -14.81 18.22 -10.65
CA ALA A 410 -13.89 18.00 -9.58
C ALA A 410 -13.32 19.31 -9.02
N ASP A 411 -13.08 20.32 -9.88
CA ASP A 411 -12.55 21.60 -9.43
C ASP A 411 -13.48 22.27 -8.42
N SER A 412 -14.80 22.24 -8.63
CA SER A 412 -15.75 22.79 -7.66
C SER A 412 -15.72 22.09 -6.28
N VAL A 413 -15.40 20.79 -6.25
CA VAL A 413 -15.25 20.03 -5.00
C VAL A 413 -13.90 20.33 -4.36
N LEU A 414 -12.85 20.47 -5.15
CA LEU A 414 -11.52 20.86 -4.68
C LEU A 414 -11.54 22.26 -4.06
N ASP A 415 -12.23 23.23 -4.68
CA ASP A 415 -12.39 24.58 -4.14
C ASP A 415 -13.09 24.58 -2.77
N LYS A 416 -14.10 23.71 -2.57
CA LYS A 416 -14.74 23.53 -1.25
C LYS A 416 -13.78 22.99 -0.20
N ILE A 417 -12.94 22.01 -0.57
CA ILE A 417 -11.93 21.47 0.33
C ILE A 417 -10.89 22.53 0.67
N GLU A 418 -10.42 23.28 -0.32
CA GLU A 418 -9.43 24.37 -0.14
C GLU A 418 -9.95 25.44 0.79
N ALA A 419 -11.15 25.95 0.53
CA ALA A 419 -11.80 26.94 1.37
C ALA A 419 -11.96 26.44 2.82
N TYR A 420 -12.36 25.19 3.01
CA TYR A 420 -12.47 24.60 4.34
C TYR A 420 -11.09 24.49 5.03
N LEU A 421 -10.06 24.07 4.31
CA LEU A 421 -8.70 23.99 4.84
C LEU A 421 -8.14 25.36 5.23
N ALA A 422 -8.51 26.44 4.52
CA ALA A 422 -8.07 27.80 4.79
C ALA A 422 -8.74 28.44 6.01
N MET A 423 -9.94 27.96 6.42
CA MET A 423 -10.66 28.50 7.56
C MET A 423 -9.91 28.28 8.89
N PRO A 424 -10.04 29.21 9.86
CA PRO A 424 -9.56 28.99 11.21
C PRO A 424 -10.41 27.94 11.93
N HIS A 425 -9.77 26.93 12.51
CA HIS A 425 -10.42 25.83 13.24
C HIS A 425 -10.05 25.86 14.72
N SER A 426 -10.64 26.78 15.49
CA SER A 426 -10.30 27.01 16.90
C SER A 426 -10.48 25.78 17.81
N LYS A 427 -11.32 24.82 17.40
CA LYS A 427 -11.57 23.57 18.15
C LYS A 427 -10.57 22.45 17.83
N ILE A 428 -9.68 22.63 16.84
CA ILE A 428 -8.70 21.62 16.44
C ILE A 428 -7.37 21.90 17.12
N LEU A 429 -6.94 21.00 17.98
CA LEU A 429 -5.65 21.13 18.67
C LEU A 429 -4.47 21.06 17.67
N PRO A 430 -3.45 21.92 17.82
CA PRO A 430 -2.37 22.10 16.83
C PRO A 430 -1.58 20.82 16.48
N LYS A 431 -1.41 19.89 17.41
CA LYS A 431 -0.67 18.63 17.21
C LYS A 431 -1.56 17.40 17.02
N SER A 432 -2.86 17.59 16.92
CA SER A 432 -3.84 16.51 16.77
C SER A 432 -3.71 15.78 15.43
N ALA A 433 -4.30 14.59 15.33
CA ALA A 433 -4.37 13.84 14.08
C ALA A 433 -5.08 14.63 12.98
N MET A 434 -6.11 15.42 13.34
CA MET A 434 -6.84 16.27 12.40
C MET A 434 -5.98 17.42 11.89
N ALA A 435 -5.26 18.13 12.77
CA ALA A 435 -4.33 19.20 12.38
C ALA A 435 -3.22 18.65 11.45
N LYS A 436 -2.67 17.48 11.76
CA LYS A 436 -1.68 16.81 10.90
C LYS A 436 -2.25 16.45 9.53
N ALA A 437 -3.51 15.99 9.45
CA ALA A 437 -4.18 15.69 8.19
C ALA A 437 -4.42 16.96 7.35
N MET A 438 -4.87 18.04 7.98
CA MET A 438 -5.08 19.33 7.32
C MET A 438 -3.77 19.94 6.82
N ASN A 439 -2.72 19.94 7.65
CA ASN A 439 -1.41 20.44 7.26
C ASN A 439 -0.81 19.64 6.11
N TYR A 440 -0.95 18.31 6.13
CA TYR A 440 -0.55 17.47 5.00
C TYR A 440 -1.28 17.88 3.71
N ALA A 441 -2.60 18.05 3.76
CA ALA A 441 -3.38 18.44 2.60
C ALA A 441 -3.03 19.86 2.10
N ARG A 442 -2.77 20.82 3.00
CA ARG A 442 -2.33 22.17 2.65
C ARG A 442 -0.95 22.17 1.98
N ASN A 443 0.02 21.47 2.56
CA ASN A 443 1.39 21.43 2.04
C ASN A 443 1.46 20.75 0.66
N GLN A 444 0.56 19.80 0.39
CA GLN A 444 0.50 19.05 -0.86
C GLN A 444 -0.62 19.54 -1.81
N TRP A 445 -1.18 20.74 -1.57
CA TRP A 445 -2.42 21.16 -2.23
C TRP A 445 -2.29 21.21 -3.75
N GLU A 446 -1.25 21.89 -4.26
CA GLU A 446 -1.00 21.99 -5.69
C GLU A 446 -0.78 20.62 -6.36
N ALA A 447 -0.02 19.75 -5.70
CA ALA A 447 0.22 18.40 -6.18
C ALA A 447 -1.04 17.53 -6.12
N LEU A 448 -1.94 17.73 -5.12
CA LEU A 448 -3.23 17.06 -5.02
C LEU A 448 -4.22 17.52 -6.10
N ARG A 449 -4.18 18.79 -6.51
CA ARG A 449 -5.00 19.31 -7.63
C ARG A 449 -4.47 18.89 -8.99
N CYS A 450 -3.17 18.60 -9.11
CA CYS A 450 -2.49 18.38 -10.40
C CYS A 450 -3.16 17.30 -11.28
N TYR A 451 -3.79 16.27 -10.69
CA TYR A 451 -4.43 15.18 -11.46
C TYR A 451 -5.57 15.65 -12.36
N THR A 452 -6.16 16.83 -12.12
CA THR A 452 -7.24 17.38 -12.97
C THR A 452 -6.70 17.97 -14.28
N LYS A 453 -5.42 18.35 -14.33
CA LYS A 453 -4.78 19.04 -15.47
C LYS A 453 -4.63 18.14 -16.70
N ASP A 454 -4.51 16.81 -16.52
CA ASP A 454 -4.33 15.85 -17.61
C ASP A 454 -5.20 14.61 -17.39
N GLY A 455 -5.99 14.25 -18.39
CA GLY A 455 -6.89 13.09 -18.32
C GLY A 455 -6.18 11.73 -18.17
N ARG A 456 -4.89 11.65 -18.42
CA ARG A 456 -4.06 10.44 -18.26
C ARG A 456 -3.67 10.19 -16.82
N LEU A 457 -3.58 11.24 -15.98
CA LEU A 457 -3.20 11.14 -14.58
C LEU A 457 -4.22 10.36 -13.76
N THR A 458 -3.79 9.83 -12.62
CA THR A 458 -4.67 9.13 -11.66
C THR A 458 -4.83 9.97 -10.39
N ILE A 459 -5.96 9.83 -9.71
CA ILE A 459 -6.22 10.52 -8.44
C ILE A 459 -5.36 9.97 -7.28
N ASP A 460 -4.80 8.76 -7.44
CA ASP A 460 -4.03 8.09 -6.40
C ASP A 460 -2.82 7.33 -6.96
N ASN A 461 -1.89 6.97 -6.07
CA ASN A 461 -0.67 6.22 -6.36
C ASN A 461 -0.84 4.69 -6.21
N ASN A 462 -2.06 4.17 -6.25
CA ASN A 462 -2.34 2.75 -6.05
C ASN A 462 -1.68 1.83 -7.12
N VAL A 463 -1.18 2.39 -8.20
CA VAL A 463 -0.48 1.64 -9.26
C VAL A 463 0.85 1.11 -8.73
N SER A 464 1.69 1.98 -8.15
CA SER A 464 2.98 1.60 -7.56
C SER A 464 2.79 0.72 -6.33
N GLU A 465 1.82 1.04 -5.44
CA GLU A 465 1.53 0.23 -4.26
C GLU A 465 1.17 -1.23 -4.62
N ARG A 466 0.38 -1.43 -5.68
CA ARG A 466 0.05 -2.78 -6.17
C ARG A 466 1.26 -3.50 -6.73
N THR A 467 2.16 -2.79 -7.39
CA THR A 467 3.41 -3.34 -7.90
C THR A 467 4.30 -3.79 -6.74
N LEU A 468 4.56 -2.95 -5.76
CA LEU A 468 5.33 -3.28 -4.55
C LEU A 468 4.77 -4.43 -3.73
N ARG A 469 3.48 -4.74 -3.85
CA ARG A 469 2.83 -5.79 -3.06
C ARG A 469 3.52 -7.15 -3.21
N HIS A 470 4.08 -7.48 -4.38
CA HIS A 470 4.82 -8.73 -4.57
C HIS A 470 6.01 -8.82 -3.65
N GLN A 471 6.84 -7.80 -3.63
CA GLN A 471 8.00 -7.73 -2.75
C GLN A 471 7.56 -7.70 -1.27
N ALA A 472 6.54 -6.91 -0.94
CA ALA A 472 6.03 -6.78 0.42
C ALA A 472 5.43 -8.08 0.99
N ILE A 473 4.84 -8.94 0.14
CA ILE A 473 4.39 -10.29 0.54
C ILE A 473 5.60 -11.23 0.62
N GLY A 474 6.48 -11.21 -0.38
CA GLY A 474 7.66 -12.06 -0.44
C GLY A 474 8.54 -11.91 0.80
N ARG A 475 8.85 -10.68 1.21
CA ARG A 475 9.69 -10.43 2.41
C ARG A 475 9.10 -10.99 3.71
N LYS A 476 7.79 -11.20 3.79
CA LYS A 476 7.17 -11.86 4.96
C LYS A 476 7.46 -13.36 5.00
N ASN A 477 7.83 -13.97 3.88
CA ASN A 477 8.19 -15.38 3.77
C ASN A 477 9.70 -15.60 3.90
N TRP A 478 10.52 -14.81 3.21
CA TRP A 478 11.98 -14.97 3.20
C TRP A 478 12.73 -14.01 4.15
N LEU A 479 12.05 -13.06 4.79
CA LEU A 479 12.42 -12.17 5.90
C LEU A 479 13.53 -11.16 5.60
N PHE A 480 14.62 -11.53 4.93
CA PHE A 480 15.78 -10.69 4.65
C PHE A 480 16.47 -11.07 3.33
N LEU A 481 17.27 -10.18 2.82
CA LEU A 481 18.25 -10.45 1.76
C LEU A 481 19.57 -10.92 2.41
N GLY A 482 20.16 -11.99 1.89
CA GLY A 482 21.37 -12.62 2.46
C GLY A 482 22.66 -11.82 2.27
N SER A 483 22.66 -10.80 1.39
CA SER A 483 23.81 -9.92 1.15
C SER A 483 23.36 -8.63 0.48
N GLN A 484 24.25 -7.63 0.42
CA GLN A 484 24.00 -6.37 -0.29
C GLN A 484 23.76 -6.61 -1.80
N ASN A 485 24.54 -7.51 -2.42
CA ASN A 485 24.42 -7.83 -3.84
C ASN A 485 23.11 -8.58 -4.20
N ALA A 486 22.43 -9.17 -3.21
CA ALA A 486 21.14 -9.82 -3.44
C ALA A 486 20.01 -8.82 -3.74
N GLY A 487 20.15 -7.56 -3.33
CA GLY A 487 19.16 -6.50 -3.59
C GLY A 487 19.03 -6.16 -5.06
N PRO A 488 20.09 -5.69 -5.75
CA PRO A 488 20.06 -5.41 -7.18
C PRO A 488 19.63 -6.63 -8.03
N ARG A 489 20.14 -7.82 -7.73
CA ARG A 489 19.72 -9.05 -8.41
C ARG A 489 18.23 -9.34 -8.25
N ALA A 490 17.70 -9.13 -7.06
CA ALA A 490 16.25 -9.27 -6.82
C ALA A 490 15.44 -8.21 -7.58
N ALA A 491 15.94 -6.98 -7.72
CA ALA A 491 15.29 -5.93 -8.51
C ALA A 491 15.15 -6.34 -9.98
N VAL A 492 16.20 -6.91 -10.59
CA VAL A 492 16.15 -7.46 -11.95
C VAL A 492 15.04 -8.50 -12.08
N LEU A 493 15.03 -9.50 -11.19
CA LEU A 493 14.06 -10.60 -11.25
C LEU A 493 12.61 -10.15 -10.98
N TYR A 494 12.40 -9.23 -10.03
CA TYR A 494 11.09 -8.62 -9.83
C TYR A 494 10.63 -7.82 -11.03
N THR A 495 11.52 -7.11 -11.72
CA THR A 495 11.20 -6.34 -12.94
C THR A 495 10.68 -7.26 -14.05
N VAL A 496 11.40 -8.34 -14.34
CA VAL A 496 11.01 -9.31 -15.38
C VAL A 496 9.64 -9.93 -15.05
N LEU A 497 9.43 -10.36 -13.80
CA LEU A 497 8.16 -10.97 -13.38
C LEU A 497 7.02 -9.96 -13.29
N ALA A 498 7.30 -8.69 -12.95
CA ALA A 498 6.29 -7.63 -12.99
C ALA A 498 5.84 -7.34 -14.42
N GLY A 499 6.75 -7.37 -15.39
CA GLY A 499 6.46 -7.29 -16.82
C GLY A 499 5.55 -8.43 -17.27
N ALA A 500 5.92 -9.68 -17.01
CA ALA A 500 5.08 -10.84 -17.31
C ALA A 500 3.68 -10.71 -16.69
N LYS A 501 3.58 -10.30 -15.44
CA LYS A 501 2.31 -10.10 -14.77
C LYS A 501 1.46 -8.97 -15.36
N ARG A 502 2.07 -7.83 -15.72
CA ARG A 502 1.38 -6.69 -16.33
C ARG A 502 0.73 -7.09 -17.64
N HIS A 503 1.44 -7.87 -18.44
CA HIS A 503 0.99 -8.40 -19.73
C HIS A 503 0.25 -9.74 -19.62
N ARG A 504 0.09 -10.29 -18.40
CA ARG A 504 -0.59 -11.57 -18.13
C ARG A 504 0.03 -12.76 -18.84
N ILE A 505 1.31 -12.70 -19.03
CA ILE A 505 2.13 -13.78 -19.60
C ILE A 505 2.33 -14.85 -18.54
N GLU A 506 2.37 -16.12 -18.96
CA GLU A 506 2.76 -17.22 -18.10
C GLU A 506 4.26 -17.06 -17.72
N PRO A 507 4.61 -16.84 -16.44
CA PRO A 507 5.94 -16.37 -16.09
C PRO A 507 7.05 -17.41 -16.29
N TRP A 508 6.74 -18.71 -16.17
CA TRP A 508 7.73 -19.76 -16.36
C TRP A 508 8.17 -19.87 -17.84
N ALA A 509 7.22 -19.86 -18.77
CA ALA A 509 7.49 -19.90 -20.20
C ALA A 509 8.32 -18.68 -20.64
N TYR A 510 7.92 -17.49 -20.16
CA TYR A 510 8.63 -16.25 -20.46
C TYR A 510 10.07 -16.28 -19.97
N VAL A 511 10.29 -16.53 -18.68
CA VAL A 511 11.66 -16.58 -18.11
C VAL A 511 12.50 -17.66 -18.77
N ARG A 512 11.93 -18.83 -19.08
CA ARG A 512 12.63 -19.92 -19.74
C ARG A 512 13.17 -19.52 -21.12
N GLU A 513 12.35 -18.87 -21.91
CA GLU A 513 12.77 -18.41 -23.24
C GLU A 513 13.81 -17.29 -23.16
N LEU A 514 13.62 -16.31 -22.28
CA LEU A 514 14.61 -15.25 -22.04
C LEU A 514 15.98 -15.82 -21.69
N LEU A 515 16.05 -16.79 -20.78
CA LEU A 515 17.30 -17.43 -20.39
C LEU A 515 17.97 -18.15 -21.55
N MET A 516 17.19 -18.76 -22.46
CA MET A 516 17.74 -19.43 -23.65
C MET A 516 18.26 -18.43 -24.67
N ARG A 517 17.50 -17.38 -24.99
CA ARG A 517 17.85 -16.37 -25.99
C ARG A 517 19.05 -15.53 -25.56
N LEU A 518 19.06 -15.04 -24.34
CA LEU A 518 20.13 -14.21 -23.79
C LEU A 518 21.45 -15.00 -23.67
N HIS A 519 21.39 -16.28 -23.27
CA HIS A 519 22.58 -17.13 -23.29
C HIS A 519 23.12 -17.37 -24.72
N ALA A 520 22.25 -17.38 -25.71
CA ALA A 520 22.64 -17.48 -27.10
C ALA A 520 23.21 -16.16 -27.67
N HIS A 521 23.33 -15.11 -26.85
CA HIS A 521 23.75 -13.77 -27.26
C HIS A 521 22.83 -13.18 -28.34
N ASP A 522 21.53 -13.47 -28.28
CA ASP A 522 20.54 -12.87 -29.16
C ASP A 522 20.51 -11.36 -28.90
N ALA A 523 20.88 -10.58 -29.89
CA ALA A 523 20.97 -9.12 -29.80
C ALA A 523 19.59 -8.42 -29.86
N GLN A 524 18.51 -9.15 -30.14
CA GLN A 524 17.18 -8.58 -30.31
C GLN A 524 16.44 -8.42 -28.95
N LEU A 525 17.04 -7.66 -28.04
CA LEU A 525 16.49 -7.42 -26.70
C LEU A 525 15.07 -6.86 -26.74
N GLU A 526 14.77 -6.01 -27.71
CA GLU A 526 13.46 -5.39 -27.87
C GLU A 526 12.34 -6.40 -28.12
N GLU A 527 12.64 -7.51 -28.82
CA GLU A 527 11.67 -8.58 -29.07
C GLU A 527 11.36 -9.40 -27.81
N MET A 528 12.22 -9.30 -26.79
CA MET A 528 12.06 -9.96 -25.49
C MET A 528 11.27 -9.11 -24.52
N LEU A 529 10.95 -7.85 -24.84
CA LEU A 529 10.08 -7.00 -24.03
C LEU A 529 8.69 -7.64 -23.88
N PRO A 530 8.05 -7.54 -22.70
CA PRO A 530 6.81 -8.26 -22.44
C PRO A 530 5.69 -8.00 -23.46
N GLU A 531 5.52 -6.76 -23.92
CA GLU A 531 4.49 -6.36 -24.88
C GLU A 531 4.75 -6.84 -26.32
N ARG A 532 6.00 -7.15 -26.65
CA ARG A 532 6.33 -7.74 -27.96
C ARG A 532 6.34 -9.25 -27.90
N TRP A 533 6.72 -9.79 -26.75
CA TRP A 533 6.76 -11.22 -26.53
C TRP A 533 5.35 -11.83 -26.48
N ASP A 534 4.41 -11.19 -25.78
CA ASP A 534 3.01 -11.67 -25.68
C ASP A 534 2.31 -11.71 -27.04
N ALA A 535 2.63 -10.77 -27.93
CA ALA A 535 2.12 -10.74 -29.29
C ALA A 535 2.61 -11.95 -30.15
N LYS A 536 3.81 -12.46 -29.86
CA LYS A 536 4.39 -13.63 -30.54
C LYS A 536 3.96 -14.97 -29.90
N HIS A 537 3.55 -14.96 -28.63
CA HIS A 537 3.20 -16.14 -27.83
C HIS A 537 1.79 -16.05 -27.23
N PRO A 538 0.75 -15.94 -28.05
CA PRO A 538 -0.64 -15.80 -27.57
C PRO A 538 -1.09 -17.01 -26.72
N GLU A 539 -0.50 -18.18 -26.94
CA GLU A 539 -0.77 -19.41 -26.17
C GLU A 539 -0.32 -19.31 -24.71
N ALA A 540 0.72 -18.49 -24.45
CA ALA A 540 1.25 -18.25 -23.10
C ALA A 540 0.54 -17.09 -22.37
N VAL A 541 -0.39 -16.41 -23.02
CA VAL A 541 -1.18 -15.34 -22.37
C VAL A 541 -2.31 -15.94 -21.52
N LEU A 542 -2.34 -15.58 -20.24
CA LEU A 542 -3.33 -16.07 -19.26
C LEU A 542 -4.70 -15.37 -19.46
N VAL A 543 -5.41 -15.75 -20.52
CA VAL A 543 -6.70 -15.13 -20.94
C VAL A 543 -7.74 -15.17 -19.83
N HIS A 544 -7.80 -16.25 -19.03
CA HIS A 544 -8.72 -16.37 -17.88
C HIS A 544 -8.53 -15.25 -16.84
N ARG A 545 -7.32 -14.71 -16.68
CA ARG A 545 -7.05 -13.57 -15.80
C ARG A 545 -7.62 -12.26 -16.35
N LEU A 546 -7.71 -12.14 -17.66
CA LEU A 546 -8.38 -11.02 -18.35
C LEU A 546 -9.87 -11.02 -18.05
N GLU A 547 -10.52 -12.16 -18.24
CA GLU A 547 -11.95 -12.36 -18.01
C GLU A 547 -12.30 -12.17 -16.53
N GLU A 548 -11.49 -12.73 -15.64
CA GLU A 548 -11.63 -12.54 -14.19
C GLU A 548 -11.53 -11.07 -13.80
N SER A 549 -10.57 -10.33 -14.34
CA SER A 549 -10.41 -8.89 -14.09
C SER A 549 -11.60 -8.08 -14.60
N ARG A 550 -12.11 -8.38 -15.80
CA ARG A 550 -13.31 -7.75 -16.38
C ARG A 550 -14.54 -8.02 -15.53
N THR A 551 -14.74 -9.26 -15.11
CA THR A 551 -15.87 -9.69 -14.27
C THR A 551 -15.83 -9.03 -12.89
N LYS A 552 -14.65 -8.98 -12.25
CA LYS A 552 -14.47 -8.30 -10.96
C LYS A 552 -14.72 -6.79 -11.07
N ALA A 553 -14.27 -6.15 -12.16
CA ALA A 553 -14.50 -4.74 -12.41
C ALA A 553 -15.98 -4.43 -12.63
N ALA A 554 -16.71 -5.28 -13.37
CA ALA A 554 -18.15 -5.17 -13.57
C ALA A 554 -18.93 -5.31 -12.26
N ALA A 555 -18.62 -6.36 -11.47
CA ALA A 555 -19.26 -6.59 -10.17
C ALA A 555 -19.00 -5.43 -9.18
N LYS A 556 -17.81 -4.83 -9.20
CA LYS A 556 -17.48 -3.65 -8.39
C LYS A 556 -18.30 -2.43 -8.79
N ARG A 557 -18.48 -2.20 -10.11
CA ARG A 557 -19.33 -1.12 -10.64
C ARG A 557 -20.79 -1.29 -10.22
N ASP A 558 -21.35 -2.49 -10.34
CA ASP A 558 -22.72 -2.78 -9.94
C ASP A 558 -22.95 -2.61 -8.44
N ARG A 559 -22.02 -3.07 -7.61
CA ARG A 559 -22.09 -2.88 -6.16
C ARG A 559 -22.07 -1.40 -5.77
N ARG A 560 -21.24 -0.57 -6.44
CA ARG A 560 -21.21 0.90 -6.24
C ARG A 560 -22.49 1.56 -6.68
N ARG A 561 -23.05 1.16 -7.85
CA ARG A 561 -24.31 1.65 -8.38
C ARG A 561 -25.48 1.38 -7.40
N ARG A 562 -25.56 0.18 -6.83
CA ARG A 562 -26.55 -0.19 -5.80
C ARG A 562 -26.37 0.62 -4.51
N ARG A 563 -25.14 0.85 -4.04
CA ARG A 563 -24.87 1.70 -2.86
C ARG A 563 -25.35 3.14 -3.08
N ARG A 564 -25.08 3.73 -4.24
CA ARG A 564 -25.55 5.07 -4.60
C ARG A 564 -27.08 5.16 -4.65
N ALA A 565 -27.75 4.17 -5.20
CA ALA A 565 -29.22 4.12 -5.24
C ALA A 565 -29.80 4.04 -3.82
N LEU A 566 -29.19 3.29 -2.92
CA LEU A 566 -29.61 3.18 -1.52
C LEU A 566 -29.33 4.45 -0.71
N SER A 567 -28.21 5.13 -0.94
CA SER A 567 -27.89 6.39 -0.26
C SER A 567 -28.83 7.53 -0.66
N LYS A 568 -29.30 7.57 -1.92
CA LYS A 568 -30.30 8.55 -2.40
C LYS A 568 -31.71 8.31 -1.85
N LYS A 569 -32.00 7.09 -1.36
CA LYS A 569 -33.32 6.73 -0.79
C LYS A 569 -33.41 6.91 0.73
N ARG A 570 -32.30 7.23 1.43
CA ARG A 570 -32.37 7.58 2.86
C ARG A 570 -32.83 9.03 3.00
N PRO A 571 -33.95 9.32 3.67
CA PRO A 571 -34.36 10.70 3.97
C PRO A 571 -33.28 11.35 4.85
N ARG A 572 -33.05 12.64 4.60
CA ARG A 572 -32.12 13.49 5.37
C ARG A 572 -32.57 13.67 6.81
#